data_20f68d40bdafdb14e2a90fca1ad303a3
#
_entry.id   20f68d40bdafdb14e2a90fca1ad303a3
#
_cell.length_a   1.000
_cell.length_b   1.000
_cell.length_c   1.000
_cell.angle_alpha   90.00
_cell.angle_beta   90.00
_cell.angle_gamma   90.00
#
_symmetry.space_group_name_H-M   'P 1'
#
loop_
_entity.id
_entity.type
_entity.pdbx_description
1 polymer ?
#
loop_
_entity_poly.entity_id
_entity_poly.type
_entity_poly.pdbx_seq_one_letter_code
_entity_poly.pdbx_strand_id
1 'polypeptide(L)'
;MTLKKNKVAWITGGGTGIGKELALILAKQEYDVIISGRRKEKLIETANIYKKRIHPISLNVNNPNQCLKVSKSIYKKFKDIDLLILNAAIYSPGSITKISTAEAKKVVDINLLGAINVLSPVAKEMQKNKKGHIVFVSSPAGYQGLPGGGFYGVTKSALTFLAETLNIEFHKSKIKVQVVNPGFVKTPMTDQNPFFMPFLMTPQNAA
;
A
#
# COMPACT_ATOMS: atom_id res chain seq x y z
N MET A 1 -6.07 32.52 15.32
CA MET A 1 -5.05 31.60 14.83
C MET A 1 -5.73 30.32 14.39
N THR A 2 -5.93 30.10 13.10
CA THR A 2 -6.43 28.80 12.58
C THR A 2 -5.33 27.76 12.76
N LEU A 3 -5.54 26.79 13.64
CA LEU A 3 -4.63 25.67 13.83
C LEU A 3 -4.41 24.98 12.46
N LYS A 4 -3.17 24.96 11.99
CA LYS A 4 -2.80 24.33 10.72
C LYS A 4 -3.19 22.85 10.81
N LYS A 5 -4.17 22.43 10.02
CA LYS A 5 -4.64 21.05 9.98
C LYS A 5 -3.50 20.17 9.44
N ASN A 6 -3.17 19.11 10.17
CA ASN A 6 -2.17 18.13 9.70
C ASN A 6 -2.66 17.46 8.42
N LYS A 7 -1.73 17.13 7.54
CA LYS A 7 -2.01 16.23 6.41
C LYS A 7 -2.24 14.82 6.91
N VAL A 8 -3.08 14.09 6.22
CA VAL A 8 -3.48 12.73 6.58
C VAL A 8 -2.98 11.74 5.54
N ALA A 9 -2.25 10.72 6.00
CA ALA A 9 -1.81 9.62 5.15
C ALA A 9 -2.46 8.31 5.59
N TRP A 10 -2.89 7.49 4.63
CA TRP A 10 -3.33 6.12 4.89
C TRP A 10 -2.43 5.14 4.15
N ILE A 11 -1.79 4.22 4.89
CA ILE A 11 -0.87 3.20 4.39
C ILE A 11 -1.46 1.82 4.64
N THR A 12 -1.69 1.05 3.60
CA THR A 12 -2.03 -0.37 3.74
C THR A 12 -0.76 -1.21 3.90
N GLY A 13 -0.78 -2.23 4.77
CA GLY A 13 0.42 -3.02 5.08
C GLY A 13 1.46 -2.28 5.93
N GLY A 14 1.02 -1.31 6.76
CA GLY A 14 1.89 -0.43 7.54
C GLY A 14 2.51 -1.02 8.82
N GLY A 15 2.37 -2.32 9.07
CA GLY A 15 2.89 -2.94 10.29
C GLY A 15 4.32 -3.47 10.19
N THR A 16 4.90 -3.60 9.00
CA THR A 16 6.26 -4.14 8.79
C THR A 16 6.87 -3.60 7.48
N GLY A 17 8.18 -3.80 7.30
CA GLY A 17 8.89 -3.51 6.06
C GLY A 17 8.72 -2.06 5.59
N ILE A 18 8.60 -1.86 4.30
CA ILE A 18 8.48 -0.53 3.67
C ILE A 18 7.32 0.27 4.26
N GLY A 19 6.15 -0.35 4.44
CA GLY A 19 4.97 0.35 4.97
C GLY A 19 5.17 0.87 6.39
N LYS A 20 5.89 0.16 7.24
CA LYS A 20 6.29 0.63 8.58
C LYS A 20 7.19 1.86 8.48
N GLU A 21 8.27 1.79 7.69
CA GLU A 21 9.24 2.88 7.59
C GLU A 21 8.61 4.14 6.97
N LEU A 22 7.77 3.99 5.94
CA LEU A 22 6.97 5.10 5.40
C LEU A 22 6.09 5.74 6.47
N ALA A 23 5.47 4.94 7.35
CA ALA A 23 4.66 5.47 8.44
C ALA A 23 5.48 6.29 9.43
N LEU A 24 6.69 5.83 9.76
CA LEU A 24 7.61 6.54 10.67
C LEU A 24 8.09 7.87 10.06
N ILE A 25 8.48 7.85 8.78
CA ILE A 25 8.94 9.04 8.06
C ILE A 25 7.82 10.09 7.99
N LEU A 26 6.61 9.68 7.60
CA LEU A 26 5.48 10.60 7.48
C LEU A 26 5.04 11.15 8.85
N ALA A 27 5.08 10.32 9.90
CA ALA A 27 4.80 10.77 11.26
C ALA A 27 5.82 11.81 11.75
N LYS A 28 7.11 11.64 11.42
CA LYS A 28 8.17 12.63 11.68
C LYS A 28 7.94 13.93 10.91
N GLN A 29 7.33 13.86 9.72
CA GLN A 29 6.92 15.01 8.92
C GLN A 29 5.55 15.59 9.33
N GLU A 30 5.08 15.26 10.54
CA GLU A 30 3.86 15.77 11.15
C GLU A 30 2.54 15.36 10.47
N TYR A 31 2.55 14.29 9.64
CA TYR A 31 1.30 13.70 9.18
C TYR A 31 0.56 12.97 10.31
N ASP A 32 -0.76 12.99 10.27
CA ASP A 32 -1.57 11.97 10.93
C ASP A 32 -1.60 10.73 10.03
N VAL A 33 -0.96 9.64 10.47
CA VAL A 33 -0.72 8.45 9.65
C VAL A 33 -1.61 7.30 10.10
N ILE A 34 -2.54 6.91 9.26
CA ILE A 34 -3.32 5.70 9.46
C ILE A 34 -2.54 4.54 8.86
N ILE A 35 -2.26 3.52 9.66
CA ILE A 35 -1.67 2.27 9.18
C ILE A 35 -2.69 1.14 9.30
N SER A 36 -2.80 0.31 8.27
CA SER A 36 -3.73 -0.80 8.29
C SER A 36 -3.10 -2.12 7.83
N GLY A 37 -3.64 -3.22 8.33
CA GLY A 37 -3.19 -4.58 8.04
C GLY A 37 -3.88 -5.61 8.93
N ARG A 38 -3.57 -6.90 8.73
CA ARG A 38 -4.21 -8.00 9.46
C ARG A 38 -3.59 -8.26 10.84
N ARG A 39 -2.27 -8.07 10.99
CA ARG A 39 -1.52 -8.37 12.22
C ARG A 39 -1.58 -7.17 13.16
N LYS A 40 -2.56 -7.19 14.05
CA LYS A 40 -2.86 -6.10 14.99
C LYS A 40 -1.64 -5.74 15.85
N GLU A 41 -0.91 -6.75 16.33
CA GLU A 41 0.28 -6.59 17.17
C GLU A 41 1.36 -5.76 16.47
N LYS A 42 1.64 -6.07 15.18
CA LYS A 42 2.63 -5.34 14.39
C LYS A 42 2.22 -3.90 14.09
N LEU A 43 0.94 -3.65 13.94
CA LEU A 43 0.42 -2.29 13.79
C LEU A 43 0.59 -1.49 15.10
N ILE A 44 0.30 -2.11 16.25
CA ILE A 44 0.46 -1.48 17.56
C ILE A 44 1.95 -1.20 17.86
N GLU A 45 2.84 -2.17 17.59
CA GLU A 45 4.29 -1.98 17.71
C GLU A 45 4.77 -0.75 16.92
N THR A 46 4.34 -0.63 15.66
CA THR A 46 4.67 0.51 14.81
C THR A 46 4.09 1.81 15.36
N ALA A 47 2.82 1.81 15.77
CA ALA A 47 2.15 3.00 16.28
C ALA A 47 2.74 3.51 17.60
N ASN A 48 3.27 2.60 18.43
CA ASN A 48 3.88 2.96 19.72
C ASN A 48 5.13 3.85 19.58
N ILE A 49 5.78 3.87 18.40
CA ILE A 49 6.96 4.72 18.15
C ILE A 49 6.55 6.21 18.07
N TYR A 50 5.38 6.50 17.46
CA TYR A 50 4.82 7.84 17.35
C TYR A 50 3.33 7.83 17.73
N LYS A 51 3.00 7.51 18.99
CA LYS A 51 1.64 7.29 19.51
C LYS A 51 0.63 8.40 19.19
N LYS A 52 1.10 9.65 19.10
CA LYS A 52 0.24 10.81 18.82
C LYS A 52 -0.06 10.97 17.32
N ARG A 53 0.72 10.32 16.45
CA ARG A 53 0.67 10.51 14.99
C ARG A 53 0.27 9.27 14.21
N ILE A 54 0.58 8.08 14.72
CA ILE A 54 0.29 6.84 14.00
C ILE A 54 -0.93 6.16 14.62
N HIS A 55 -1.94 5.92 13.78
CA HIS A 55 -3.24 5.38 14.14
C HIS A 55 -3.42 3.98 13.54
N PRO A 56 -3.29 2.91 14.33
CA PRO A 56 -3.40 1.53 13.82
C PRO A 56 -4.87 1.14 13.64
N ILE A 57 -5.20 0.53 12.51
CA ILE A 57 -6.53 -0.02 12.19
C ILE A 57 -6.37 -1.44 11.63
N SER A 58 -6.98 -2.43 12.30
CA SER A 58 -7.03 -3.78 11.75
C SER A 58 -7.91 -3.81 10.49
N LEU A 59 -7.35 -4.32 9.39
CA LEU A 59 -8.03 -4.36 8.09
C LEU A 59 -7.59 -5.59 7.30
N ASN A 60 -8.57 -6.35 6.82
CA ASN A 60 -8.37 -7.31 5.75
C ASN A 60 -8.80 -6.66 4.42
N VAL A 61 -7.84 -6.36 3.55
CA VAL A 61 -8.09 -5.72 2.25
C VAL A 61 -8.97 -6.57 1.32
N ASN A 62 -9.06 -7.88 1.54
CA ASN A 62 -9.95 -8.77 0.77
C ASN A 62 -11.43 -8.62 1.14
N ASN A 63 -11.75 -7.83 2.17
CA ASN A 63 -13.13 -7.59 2.57
C ASN A 63 -13.54 -6.18 2.15
N PRO A 64 -14.29 -6.02 1.02
CA PRO A 64 -14.67 -4.70 0.51
C PRO A 64 -15.55 -3.91 1.49
N ASN A 65 -16.43 -4.59 2.24
CA ASN A 65 -17.26 -3.93 3.23
C ASN A 65 -16.43 -3.36 4.40
N GLN A 66 -15.40 -4.09 4.82
CA GLN A 66 -14.47 -3.62 5.85
C GLN A 66 -13.65 -2.42 5.32
N CYS A 67 -13.17 -2.47 4.06
CA CYS A 67 -12.46 -1.36 3.43
C CYS A 67 -13.33 -0.10 3.38
N LEU A 68 -14.58 -0.23 2.97
CA LEU A 68 -15.54 0.87 2.94
C LEU A 68 -15.80 1.46 4.34
N LYS A 69 -16.02 0.59 5.35
CA LYS A 69 -16.23 1.03 6.75
C LYS A 69 -15.02 1.78 7.29
N VAL A 70 -13.81 1.26 7.06
CA VAL A 70 -12.57 1.90 7.49
C VAL A 70 -12.38 3.24 6.80
N SER A 71 -12.56 3.32 5.48
CA SER A 71 -12.49 4.57 4.73
C SER A 71 -13.44 5.63 5.32
N LYS A 72 -14.72 5.29 5.51
CA LYS A 72 -15.71 6.19 6.13
C LYS A 72 -15.28 6.65 7.53
N SER A 73 -14.73 5.76 8.34
CA SER A 73 -14.27 6.11 9.70
C SER A 73 -13.10 7.09 9.68
N ILE A 74 -12.17 6.94 8.73
CA ILE A 74 -11.05 7.85 8.55
C ILE A 74 -11.56 9.24 8.13
N TYR A 75 -12.43 9.32 7.12
CA TYR A 75 -13.02 10.58 6.70
C TYR A 75 -13.85 11.25 7.81
N LYS A 76 -14.58 10.46 8.62
CA LYS A 76 -15.33 10.99 9.78
C LYS A 76 -14.41 11.65 10.81
N LYS A 77 -13.28 11.00 11.12
CA LYS A 77 -12.33 11.46 12.16
C LYS A 77 -11.41 12.58 11.66
N PHE A 78 -10.85 12.42 10.47
CA PHE A 78 -9.77 13.30 9.97
C PHE A 78 -10.22 14.26 8.88
N LYS A 79 -11.46 14.12 8.36
CA LYS A 79 -12.08 14.91 7.28
C LYS A 79 -11.53 14.64 5.87
N ASP A 80 -10.24 14.36 5.72
CA ASP A 80 -9.59 14.11 4.44
C ASP A 80 -8.59 12.95 4.53
N ILE A 81 -8.23 12.41 3.38
CA ILE A 81 -7.03 11.58 3.16
C ILE A 81 -6.24 12.31 2.07
N ASP A 82 -5.12 12.93 2.45
CA ASP A 82 -4.29 13.68 1.52
C ASP A 82 -3.36 12.75 0.72
N LEU A 83 -2.95 11.62 1.33
CA LEU A 83 -2.05 10.63 0.74
C LEU A 83 -2.56 9.21 1.03
N LEU A 84 -2.85 8.45 -0.03
CA LEU A 84 -3.15 7.01 0.05
C LEU A 84 -1.97 6.22 -0.50
N ILE A 85 -1.41 5.30 0.31
CA ILE A 85 -0.33 4.40 -0.11
C ILE A 85 -0.84 2.96 -0.11
N LEU A 86 -1.01 2.40 -1.30
CA LEU A 86 -1.43 1.03 -1.55
C LEU A 86 -0.20 0.12 -1.55
N ASN A 87 0.21 -0.32 -0.35
CA ASN A 87 1.43 -1.08 -0.12
C ASN A 87 1.17 -2.55 0.30
N ALA A 88 -0.02 -2.87 0.81
CA ALA A 88 -0.34 -4.23 1.24
C ALA A 88 -0.19 -5.24 0.10
N ALA A 89 0.63 -6.26 0.29
CA ALA A 89 0.85 -7.32 -0.67
C ALA A 89 1.31 -8.60 0.02
N ILE A 90 1.21 -9.70 -0.71
CA ILE A 90 1.89 -10.97 -0.42
C ILE A 90 2.71 -11.38 -1.63
N TYR A 91 3.71 -12.21 -1.38
CA TYR A 91 4.52 -12.83 -2.41
C TYR A 91 4.51 -14.33 -2.19
N SER A 92 4.28 -15.07 -3.24
CA SER A 92 4.36 -16.53 -3.28
C SER A 92 5.29 -16.90 -4.44
N PRO A 93 6.59 -17.10 -4.15
CA PRO A 93 7.56 -17.48 -5.16
C PRO A 93 7.30 -18.92 -5.65
N GLY A 94 7.60 -19.17 -6.91
CA GLY A 94 7.51 -20.49 -7.47
C GLY A 94 7.34 -20.51 -8.98
N SER A 95 7.64 -21.67 -9.58
CA SER A 95 7.35 -21.90 -11.00
C SER A 95 5.83 -21.89 -11.21
N ILE A 96 5.39 -21.31 -12.33
CA ILE A 96 3.98 -21.30 -12.72
C ILE A 96 3.37 -22.70 -12.80
N THR A 97 4.20 -23.70 -13.13
CA THR A 97 3.77 -25.11 -13.23
C THR A 97 3.55 -25.77 -11.86
N LYS A 98 4.01 -25.15 -10.77
CA LYS A 98 3.89 -25.66 -9.39
C LYS A 98 2.89 -24.87 -8.54
N ILE A 99 2.50 -23.66 -8.97
CA ILE A 99 1.56 -22.82 -8.24
C ILE A 99 0.13 -23.30 -8.51
N SER A 100 -0.61 -23.60 -7.47
CA SER A 100 -2.03 -23.93 -7.57
C SER A 100 -2.89 -22.72 -7.92
N THR A 101 -4.06 -22.96 -8.52
CA THR A 101 -5.05 -21.91 -8.79
C THR A 101 -5.48 -21.19 -7.50
N ALA A 102 -5.54 -21.89 -6.37
CA ALA A 102 -5.89 -21.31 -5.08
C ALA A 102 -4.83 -20.31 -4.59
N GLU A 103 -3.55 -20.64 -4.76
CA GLU A 103 -2.43 -19.73 -4.45
C GLU A 103 -2.41 -18.53 -5.38
N ALA A 104 -2.60 -18.75 -6.67
CA ALA A 104 -2.74 -17.69 -7.65
C ALA A 104 -3.87 -16.73 -7.29
N LYS A 105 -5.05 -17.28 -6.99
CA LYS A 105 -6.21 -16.52 -6.54
C LYS A 105 -5.91 -15.70 -5.30
N LYS A 106 -5.23 -16.27 -4.30
CA LYS A 106 -4.85 -15.58 -3.07
C LYS A 106 -3.95 -14.37 -3.33
N VAL A 107 -2.99 -14.49 -4.24
CA VAL A 107 -2.11 -13.38 -4.63
C VAL A 107 -2.90 -12.28 -5.34
N VAL A 108 -3.77 -12.65 -6.28
CA VAL A 108 -4.62 -11.70 -7.01
C VAL A 108 -5.60 -10.99 -6.06
N ASP A 109 -6.26 -11.73 -5.19
CA ASP A 109 -7.22 -11.19 -4.22
C ASP A 109 -6.59 -10.15 -3.30
N ILE A 110 -5.38 -10.41 -2.81
CA ILE A 110 -4.73 -9.49 -1.87
C ILE A 110 -4.06 -8.31 -2.60
N ASN A 111 -3.24 -8.61 -3.61
CA ASN A 111 -2.38 -7.59 -4.21
C ASN A 111 -3.13 -6.68 -5.16
N LEU A 112 -4.10 -7.19 -5.91
CA LEU A 112 -4.86 -6.44 -6.91
C LEU A 112 -6.24 -6.05 -6.39
N LEU A 113 -7.11 -7.02 -6.12
CA LEU A 113 -8.47 -6.71 -5.66
C LEU A 113 -8.47 -6.01 -4.30
N GLY A 114 -7.55 -6.39 -3.39
CA GLY A 114 -7.38 -5.72 -2.11
C GLY A 114 -6.98 -4.25 -2.26
N ALA A 115 -6.11 -3.92 -3.21
CA ALA A 115 -5.76 -2.54 -3.52
C ALA A 115 -6.97 -1.78 -4.08
N ILE A 116 -7.74 -2.38 -4.99
CA ILE A 116 -8.96 -1.79 -5.58
C ILE A 116 -10.03 -1.55 -4.50
N ASN A 117 -10.22 -2.49 -3.57
CA ASN A 117 -11.20 -2.36 -2.48
C ASN A 117 -10.92 -1.15 -1.59
N VAL A 118 -9.65 -0.81 -1.36
CA VAL A 118 -9.25 0.38 -0.60
C VAL A 118 -9.30 1.63 -1.46
N LEU A 119 -8.82 1.55 -2.68
CA LEU A 119 -8.75 2.65 -3.64
C LEU A 119 -10.14 3.23 -3.94
N SER A 120 -11.10 2.39 -4.28
CA SER A 120 -12.40 2.81 -4.82
C SER A 120 -13.15 3.82 -3.93
N PRO A 121 -13.36 3.57 -2.62
CA PRO A 121 -14.01 4.55 -1.77
C PRO A 121 -13.19 5.83 -1.56
N VAL A 122 -11.84 5.74 -1.53
CA VAL A 122 -10.97 6.91 -1.31
C VAL A 122 -10.90 7.77 -2.57
N ALA A 123 -10.74 7.16 -3.75
CA ALA A 123 -10.69 7.87 -5.03
C ALA A 123 -11.96 8.68 -5.29
N LYS A 124 -13.14 8.15 -4.94
CA LYS A 124 -14.43 8.87 -5.05
C LYS A 124 -14.44 10.15 -4.21
N GLU A 125 -13.98 10.08 -2.97
CA GLU A 125 -13.92 11.27 -2.11
C GLU A 125 -12.84 12.25 -2.55
N MET A 126 -11.66 11.77 -2.98
CA MET A 126 -10.62 12.61 -3.55
C MET A 126 -11.12 13.34 -4.82
N GLN A 127 -11.86 12.65 -5.69
CA GLN A 127 -12.44 13.23 -6.91
C GLN A 127 -13.47 14.32 -6.57
N LYS A 128 -14.35 14.07 -5.61
CA LYS A 128 -15.31 15.04 -5.11
C LYS A 128 -14.63 16.29 -4.53
N ASN A 129 -13.56 16.09 -3.76
CA ASN A 129 -12.80 17.16 -3.11
C ASN A 129 -11.76 17.80 -4.03
N LYS A 130 -11.57 17.29 -5.25
CA LYS A 130 -10.57 17.72 -6.26
C LYS A 130 -9.16 17.83 -5.67
N LYS A 131 -8.78 16.92 -4.80
CA LYS A 131 -7.44 16.87 -4.19
C LYS A 131 -7.11 15.48 -3.69
N GLY A 132 -5.83 15.14 -3.69
CA GLY A 132 -5.33 13.89 -3.15
C GLY A 132 -4.07 13.43 -3.85
N HIS A 133 -3.42 12.45 -3.25
CA HIS A 133 -2.28 11.76 -3.83
C HIS A 133 -2.43 10.27 -3.59
N ILE A 134 -2.42 9.48 -4.65
CA ILE A 134 -2.52 8.02 -4.63
C ILE A 134 -1.18 7.45 -5.07
N VAL A 135 -0.60 6.58 -4.24
CA VAL A 135 0.67 5.91 -4.52
C VAL A 135 0.45 4.40 -4.54
N PHE A 136 0.83 3.78 -5.64
CA PHE A 136 0.87 2.32 -5.78
C PHE A 136 2.28 1.83 -5.54
N VAL A 137 2.46 0.95 -4.56
CA VAL A 137 3.74 0.25 -4.37
C VAL A 137 3.72 -1.00 -5.24
N SER A 138 4.35 -0.88 -6.41
CA SER A 138 4.52 -1.95 -7.37
C SER A 138 5.89 -2.65 -7.19
N SER A 139 6.55 -3.05 -8.25
CA SER A 139 7.83 -3.76 -8.24
C SER A 139 8.44 -3.74 -9.65
N PRO A 140 9.77 -3.85 -9.82
CA PRO A 140 10.38 -4.14 -11.11
C PRO A 140 9.83 -5.43 -11.77
N ALA A 141 9.36 -6.40 -10.97
CA ALA A 141 8.66 -7.59 -11.46
C ALA A 141 7.33 -7.28 -12.18
N GLY A 142 6.82 -6.05 -12.08
CA GLY A 142 5.67 -5.58 -12.87
C GLY A 142 6.02 -5.10 -14.27
N TYR A 143 7.29 -4.83 -14.55
CA TYR A 143 7.75 -4.41 -15.89
C TYR A 143 8.17 -5.59 -16.76
N GLN A 144 8.74 -6.61 -16.13
CA GLN A 144 9.30 -7.77 -16.85
C GLN A 144 9.03 -9.04 -16.06
N GLY A 145 8.71 -10.13 -16.78
CA GLY A 145 8.59 -11.45 -16.19
C GLY A 145 9.92 -11.93 -15.62
N LEU A 146 9.89 -12.39 -14.38
CA LEU A 146 11.08 -12.93 -13.69
C LEU A 146 10.87 -14.41 -13.37
N PRO A 147 11.92 -15.25 -13.50
CA PRO A 147 11.85 -16.64 -13.07
C PRO A 147 11.40 -16.75 -11.61
N GLY A 148 10.44 -17.63 -11.33
CA GLY A 148 9.90 -17.77 -9.98
C GLY A 148 9.02 -16.63 -9.47
N GLY A 149 8.78 -15.58 -10.27
CA GLY A 149 7.92 -14.45 -9.89
C GLY A 149 6.44 -14.80 -9.80
N GLY A 150 6.02 -15.91 -10.44
CA GLY A 150 4.65 -16.41 -10.39
C GLY A 150 3.61 -15.35 -10.72
N PHE A 151 2.50 -15.37 -9.99
CA PHE A 151 1.41 -14.39 -10.14
C PHE A 151 1.69 -13.04 -9.49
N TYR A 152 2.76 -12.91 -8.71
CA TYR A 152 3.12 -11.64 -8.08
C TYR A 152 3.41 -10.57 -9.15
N GLY A 153 4.27 -10.87 -10.12
CA GLY A 153 4.57 -9.96 -11.23
C GLY A 153 3.32 -9.54 -11.99
N VAL A 154 2.41 -10.48 -12.28
CA VAL A 154 1.12 -10.19 -12.91
C VAL A 154 0.33 -9.14 -12.13
N THR A 155 0.22 -9.30 -10.80
CA THR A 155 -0.50 -8.32 -9.97
C THR A 155 0.19 -6.96 -9.94
N LYS A 156 1.51 -6.92 -9.96
CA LYS A 156 2.29 -5.66 -9.97
C LYS A 156 2.20 -4.93 -11.31
N SER A 157 2.20 -5.68 -12.42
CA SER A 157 1.93 -5.14 -13.76
C SER A 157 0.52 -4.55 -13.85
N ALA A 158 -0.49 -5.27 -13.36
CA ALA A 158 -1.86 -4.78 -13.33
C ALA A 158 -2.02 -3.50 -12.49
N LEU A 159 -1.33 -3.38 -11.34
CA LEU A 159 -1.34 -2.16 -10.53
C LEU A 159 -0.66 -0.99 -11.25
N THR A 160 0.43 -1.23 -11.97
CA THR A 160 1.11 -0.21 -12.78
C THR A 160 0.18 0.30 -13.87
N PHE A 161 -0.44 -0.59 -14.63
CA PHE A 161 -1.41 -0.23 -15.67
C PHE A 161 -2.61 0.54 -15.11
N LEU A 162 -3.15 0.10 -13.98
CA LEU A 162 -4.26 0.79 -13.29
C LEU A 162 -3.85 2.21 -12.88
N ALA A 163 -2.64 2.39 -12.37
CA ALA A 163 -2.14 3.71 -11.97
C ALA A 163 -1.99 4.65 -13.16
N GLU A 164 -1.50 4.16 -14.30
CA GLU A 164 -1.41 4.91 -15.55
C GLU A 164 -2.80 5.36 -16.03
N THR A 165 -3.77 4.45 -16.03
CA THR A 165 -5.17 4.74 -16.37
C THR A 165 -5.73 5.86 -15.48
N LEU A 166 -5.57 5.72 -14.16
CA LEU A 166 -6.05 6.72 -13.21
C LEU A 166 -5.35 8.06 -13.34
N ASN A 167 -4.06 8.07 -13.70
CA ASN A 167 -3.33 9.30 -13.93
C ASN A 167 -3.91 10.10 -15.12
N ILE A 168 -4.38 9.40 -16.16
CA ILE A 168 -5.08 10.00 -17.31
C ILE A 168 -6.47 10.50 -16.88
N GLU A 169 -7.25 9.66 -16.20
CA GLU A 169 -8.61 10.01 -15.76
C GLU A 169 -8.64 11.21 -14.80
N PHE A 170 -7.64 11.31 -13.92
CA PHE A 170 -7.54 12.36 -12.92
C PHE A 170 -6.74 13.58 -13.39
N HIS A 171 -6.31 13.62 -14.65
CA HIS A 171 -5.51 14.73 -15.17
C HIS A 171 -6.14 16.11 -14.95
N LYS A 172 -7.47 16.22 -15.11
CA LYS A 172 -8.22 17.47 -14.88
C LYS A 172 -8.60 17.71 -13.40
N SER A 173 -8.38 16.72 -12.55
CA SER A 173 -8.62 16.80 -11.11
C SER A 173 -7.27 17.01 -10.42
N LYS A 174 -7.16 17.84 -9.40
CA LYS A 174 -5.90 18.05 -8.67
C LYS A 174 -5.52 16.81 -7.82
N ILE A 175 -5.68 15.60 -8.39
CA ILE A 175 -5.32 14.31 -7.79
C ILE A 175 -4.06 13.81 -8.49
N LYS A 176 -3.02 13.58 -7.71
CA LYS A 176 -1.77 13.00 -8.19
C LYS A 176 -1.83 11.48 -8.08
N VAL A 177 -1.40 10.78 -9.12
CA VAL A 177 -1.23 9.32 -9.10
C VAL A 177 0.22 8.99 -9.37
N GLN A 178 0.80 8.08 -8.59
CA GLN A 178 2.20 7.72 -8.68
C GLN A 178 2.37 6.22 -8.49
N VAL A 179 3.31 5.63 -9.22
CA VAL A 179 3.82 4.28 -9.01
C VAL A 179 5.23 4.36 -8.46
N VAL A 180 5.53 3.57 -7.44
CA VAL A 180 6.89 3.36 -6.96
C VAL A 180 7.24 1.88 -7.10
N ASN A 181 8.43 1.60 -7.59
CA ASN A 181 8.90 0.25 -7.89
C ASN A 181 10.18 -0.05 -7.10
N PRO A 182 10.07 -0.37 -5.79
CA PRO A 182 11.21 -0.76 -5.00
C PRO A 182 11.86 -2.02 -5.59
N GLY A 183 13.20 -2.03 -5.61
CA GLY A 183 13.96 -3.24 -5.91
C GLY A 183 13.87 -4.27 -4.77
N PHE A 184 14.94 -5.02 -4.54
CA PHE A 184 14.99 -5.92 -3.39
C PHE A 184 15.14 -5.15 -2.09
N VAL A 185 14.22 -5.37 -1.16
CA VAL A 185 14.21 -4.72 0.16
C VAL A 185 14.14 -5.82 1.22
N LYS A 186 15.06 -5.79 2.18
CA LYS A 186 15.15 -6.77 3.27
C LYS A 186 13.90 -6.71 4.16
N THR A 187 12.98 -7.62 3.94
CA THR A 187 11.69 -7.70 4.64
C THR A 187 11.30 -9.16 4.85
N PRO A 188 10.36 -9.47 5.77
CA PRO A 188 9.84 -10.83 5.89
C PRO A 188 9.26 -11.43 4.58
N MET A 189 8.94 -10.58 3.61
CA MET A 189 8.49 -11.01 2.29
C MET A 189 9.66 -11.55 1.44
N THR A 190 10.80 -10.90 1.46
CA THR A 190 11.98 -11.24 0.67
C THR A 190 12.90 -12.26 1.36
N ASP A 191 12.76 -12.46 2.68
CA ASP A 191 13.53 -13.45 3.43
C ASP A 191 13.27 -14.90 2.95
N GLN A 192 12.17 -15.13 2.24
CA GLN A 192 11.84 -16.43 1.64
C GLN A 192 12.46 -16.66 0.25
N ASN A 193 13.20 -15.71 -0.29
CA ASN A 193 13.86 -15.88 -1.59
C ASN A 193 15.09 -16.81 -1.47
N PRO A 194 15.16 -17.88 -2.26
CA PRO A 194 16.29 -18.82 -2.22
C PRO A 194 17.47 -18.41 -3.10
N PHE A 195 17.51 -17.16 -3.59
CA PHE A 195 18.50 -16.67 -4.53
C PHE A 195 19.16 -15.38 -4.06
N PHE A 196 20.32 -15.06 -4.62
CA PHE A 196 21.02 -13.82 -4.37
C PHE A 196 20.19 -12.62 -4.87
N MET A 197 20.02 -11.62 -4.04
CA MET A 197 19.28 -10.39 -4.33
C MET A 197 20.26 -9.23 -4.55
N PRO A 198 20.54 -8.83 -5.80
CA PRO A 198 21.44 -7.71 -6.07
C PRO A 198 20.85 -6.40 -5.55
N PHE A 199 21.72 -5.52 -5.06
CA PHE A 199 21.32 -4.18 -4.55
C PHE A 199 20.27 -4.23 -3.46
N LEU A 200 20.32 -5.25 -2.58
CA LEU A 200 19.40 -5.39 -1.47
C LEU A 200 19.46 -4.16 -0.55
N MET A 201 18.34 -3.46 -0.45
CA MET A 201 18.20 -2.27 0.39
C MET A 201 17.60 -2.60 1.76
N THR A 202 17.86 -1.75 2.73
CA THR A 202 17.09 -1.77 3.99
C THR A 202 15.69 -1.16 3.75
N PRO A 203 14.69 -1.49 4.57
CA PRO A 203 13.37 -0.84 4.49
C PRO A 203 13.43 0.68 4.68
N GLN A 204 14.37 1.17 5.49
CA GLN A 204 14.63 2.59 5.74
C GLN A 204 15.10 3.32 4.47
N ASN A 205 16.00 2.69 3.71
CA ASN A 205 16.52 3.28 2.47
C ASN A 205 15.52 3.19 1.31
N ALA A 206 14.54 2.28 1.40
CA ALA A 206 13.51 2.10 0.40
C ALA A 206 12.28 2.99 0.61
N ALA A 207 12.13 3.55 1.81
CA ALA A 207 11.00 4.40 2.20
C ALA A 207 11.32 5.88 2.02
#